data_41a3554776edb8ead4d9c558eebe5897
#
_entry.id   41a3554776edb8ead4d9c558eebe5897
#
_cell.length_a   1.000
_cell.length_b   1.000
_cell.length_c   1.000
_cell.angle_alpha   90.00
_cell.angle_beta   90.00
_cell.angle_gamma   90.00
#
_symmetry.space_group_name_H-M   'P 1'
#
loop_
_entity.id
_entity.type
_entity.pdbx_description
1 polymer ?
#
loop_
_entity_poly.entity_id
_entity_poly.type
_entity_poly.pdbx_seq_one_letter_code
_entity_poly.pdbx_strand_id
1 'polypeptide(L)'
;PKVLGIFVIIWGAISLLGAFAFFLPAEDPLTGEQIVVPFEAVAVNLINAVFVGLTCIVSGYWMTQYKKKGIHLAFLSIFISYFLSLAAVYLGADGGLGSILGNDSAAFTLVAVTQGICTVICGLLVAIPLMSSGQGMDDSSLFRTLK
;
A
#
# COMPACT_ATOMS: atom_id res chain seq x y z
N PRO A 1 -13.50 -14.44 6.45
CA PRO A 1 -12.83 -13.25 7.02
C PRO A 1 -11.50 -13.57 7.71
N LYS A 2 -11.40 -14.66 8.53
CA LYS A 2 -10.15 -14.99 9.26
C LYS A 2 -8.95 -15.18 8.33
N VAL A 3 -9.09 -15.98 7.28
CA VAL A 3 -8.01 -16.26 6.33
C VAL A 3 -7.53 -14.96 5.67
N LEU A 4 -8.47 -14.12 5.22
CA LEU A 4 -8.14 -12.84 4.62
C LEU A 4 -7.46 -11.91 5.62
N GLY A 5 -7.93 -11.87 6.88
CA GLY A 5 -7.29 -11.10 7.95
C GLY A 5 -5.84 -11.53 8.21
N ILE A 6 -5.56 -12.84 8.18
CA ILE A 6 -4.19 -13.37 8.31
C ILE A 6 -3.31 -12.92 7.13
N PHE A 7 -3.82 -12.99 5.89
CA PHE A 7 -3.09 -12.49 4.73
C PHE A 7 -2.77 -11.00 4.83
N VAL A 8 -3.72 -10.20 5.31
CA VAL A 8 -3.52 -8.76 5.50
C VAL A 8 -2.46 -8.48 6.58
N ILE A 9 -2.41 -9.27 7.66
CA ILE A 9 -1.36 -9.16 8.69
C ILE A 9 0.01 -9.50 8.10
N ILE A 10 0.11 -10.62 7.36
CA ILE A 10 1.38 -11.04 6.72
C ILE A 10 1.84 -9.96 5.75
N TRP A 11 0.94 -9.41 4.93
CA TRP A 11 1.26 -8.31 4.01
C TRP A 11 1.76 -7.06 4.75
N GLY A 12 1.12 -6.70 5.86
CA GLY A 12 1.57 -5.60 6.72
C GLY A 12 2.97 -5.83 7.29
N ALA A 13 3.27 -7.04 7.74
CA ALA A 13 4.60 -7.41 8.23
C ALA A 13 5.66 -7.32 7.11
N ILE A 14 5.36 -7.82 5.92
CA ILE A 14 6.25 -7.71 4.75
C ILE A 14 6.47 -6.24 4.38
N SER A 15 5.44 -5.40 4.43
CA SER A 15 5.56 -3.97 4.17
C SER A 15 6.48 -3.26 5.15
N LEU A 16 6.42 -3.62 6.44
CA LEU A 16 7.33 -3.09 7.46
C LEU A 16 8.78 -3.56 7.22
N LEU A 17 8.97 -4.82 6.88
CA LEU A 17 10.30 -5.33 6.52
C LEU A 17 10.83 -4.66 5.26
N GLY A 18 9.96 -4.39 4.27
CA GLY A 18 10.30 -3.66 3.05
C GLY A 18 10.77 -2.22 3.32
N ALA A 19 10.34 -1.61 4.43
CA ALA A 19 10.83 -0.29 4.83
C ALA A 19 12.35 -0.26 5.03
N PHE A 20 12.96 -1.35 5.48
CA PHE A 20 14.40 -1.46 5.63
C PHE A 20 15.14 -1.51 4.29
N ALA A 21 14.48 -1.96 3.22
CA ALA A 21 15.08 -2.02 1.90
C ALA A 21 15.41 -0.64 1.33
N PHE A 22 14.72 0.42 1.78
CA PHE A 22 15.02 1.80 1.36
C PHE A 22 16.37 2.32 1.87
N PHE A 23 16.98 1.65 2.85
CA PHE A 23 18.32 1.98 3.34
C PHE A 23 19.44 1.24 2.60
N LEU A 24 19.08 0.28 1.72
CA LEU A 24 20.06 -0.41 0.90
C LEU A 24 20.33 0.41 -0.37
N PRO A 25 21.60 0.45 -0.83
CA PRO A 25 21.91 1.10 -2.10
C PRO A 25 21.17 0.40 -3.24
N ALA A 26 20.43 1.16 -4.03
CA ALA A 26 19.78 0.65 -5.24
C ALA A 26 20.73 0.85 -6.42
N GLU A 27 20.96 -0.21 -7.20
CA GLU A 27 21.75 -0.19 -8.42
C GLU A 27 20.81 -0.25 -9.63
N ASP A 28 21.12 0.53 -10.66
CA ASP A 28 20.42 0.46 -11.94
C ASP A 28 20.69 -0.92 -12.59
N PRO A 29 19.65 -1.72 -12.86
CA PRO A 29 19.83 -3.05 -13.43
C PRO A 29 20.43 -3.05 -14.85
N LEU A 30 20.43 -1.91 -15.55
CA LEU A 30 20.97 -1.79 -16.90
C LEU A 30 22.41 -1.27 -16.92
N THR A 31 22.74 -0.31 -16.07
CA THR A 31 24.05 0.37 -16.06
C THR A 31 24.95 -0.08 -14.93
N GLY A 32 24.38 -0.66 -13.87
CA GLY A 32 25.10 -1.00 -12.63
C GLY A 32 25.51 0.24 -11.81
N GLU A 33 25.05 1.42 -12.18
CA GLU A 33 25.31 2.66 -11.44
C GLU A 33 24.37 2.78 -10.23
N GLN A 34 24.83 3.43 -9.16
CA GLN A 34 24.01 3.66 -7.99
C GLN A 34 22.92 4.70 -8.31
N ILE A 35 21.66 4.32 -8.11
CA ILE A 35 20.52 5.24 -8.24
C ILE A 35 20.50 6.13 -7.00
N VAL A 36 20.71 7.42 -7.19
CA VAL A 36 20.56 8.40 -6.12
C VAL A 36 19.11 8.84 -6.04
N VAL A 37 18.36 8.24 -5.11
CA VAL A 37 16.98 8.64 -4.84
C VAL A 37 16.96 9.87 -3.94
N PRO A 38 16.21 10.94 -4.26
CA PRO A 38 16.10 12.11 -3.41
C PRO A 38 15.61 11.76 -2.00
N PHE A 39 16.18 12.41 -0.98
CA PHE A 39 15.84 12.13 0.41
C PHE A 39 14.34 12.29 0.69
N GLU A 40 13.70 13.29 0.07
CA GLU A 40 12.25 13.51 0.21
C GLU A 40 11.42 12.30 -0.29
N ALA A 41 11.83 11.72 -1.40
CA ALA A 41 11.18 10.53 -1.96
C ALA A 41 11.37 9.30 -1.06
N VAL A 42 12.58 9.12 -0.50
CA VAL A 42 12.86 8.05 0.48
C VAL A 42 11.99 8.24 1.73
N ALA A 43 11.89 9.46 2.24
CA ALA A 43 11.09 9.78 3.43
C ALA A 43 9.60 9.47 3.20
N VAL A 44 9.03 9.86 2.06
CA VAL A 44 7.63 9.57 1.70
C VAL A 44 7.39 8.07 1.59
N ASN A 45 8.29 7.33 0.94
CA ASN A 45 8.19 5.88 0.83
C ASN A 45 8.28 5.18 2.19
N LEU A 46 9.18 5.63 3.06
CA LEU A 46 9.33 5.09 4.42
C LEU A 46 8.05 5.32 5.24
N ILE A 47 7.52 6.55 5.20
CA ILE A 47 6.26 6.90 5.87
C ILE A 47 5.12 6.00 5.33
N ASN A 48 5.03 5.83 4.02
CA ASN A 48 4.03 4.98 3.40
C ASN A 48 4.17 3.52 3.87
N ALA A 49 5.38 2.95 3.84
CA ALA A 49 5.61 1.57 4.24
C ALA A 49 5.27 1.31 5.72
N VAL A 50 5.65 2.23 6.61
CA VAL A 50 5.31 2.14 8.05
C VAL A 50 3.80 2.31 8.25
N PHE A 51 3.18 3.29 7.62
CA PHE A 51 1.74 3.53 7.71
C PHE A 51 0.95 2.32 7.21
N VAL A 52 1.26 1.80 6.02
CA VAL A 52 0.59 0.62 5.45
C VAL A 52 0.83 -0.61 6.32
N GLY A 53 2.06 -0.83 6.76
CA GLY A 53 2.40 -1.96 7.60
C GLY A 53 1.59 -1.99 8.89
N LEU A 54 1.55 -0.89 9.63
CA LEU A 54 0.81 -0.78 10.89
C LEU A 54 -0.71 -0.88 10.67
N THR A 55 -1.24 -0.16 9.70
CA THR A 55 -2.69 -0.18 9.42
C THR A 55 -3.17 -1.53 8.91
N CYS A 56 -2.37 -2.24 8.10
CA CYS A 56 -2.68 -3.59 7.65
C CYS A 56 -2.67 -4.59 8.82
N ILE A 57 -1.71 -4.53 9.74
CA ILE A 57 -1.68 -5.40 10.92
C ILE A 57 -2.92 -5.17 11.78
N VAL A 58 -3.26 -3.93 12.11
CA VAL A 58 -4.44 -3.60 12.92
C VAL A 58 -5.74 -3.99 12.20
N SER A 59 -5.84 -3.68 10.93
CA SER A 59 -6.98 -4.02 10.06
C SER A 59 -7.17 -5.53 10.00
N GLY A 60 -6.11 -6.27 9.69
CA GLY A 60 -6.15 -7.74 9.63
C GLY A 60 -6.51 -8.37 10.97
N TYR A 61 -6.00 -7.84 12.09
CA TYR A 61 -6.38 -8.29 13.43
C TYR A 61 -7.89 -8.10 13.68
N TRP A 62 -8.46 -6.94 13.33
CA TRP A 62 -9.89 -6.72 13.47
C TRP A 62 -10.72 -7.60 12.51
N MET A 63 -10.21 -7.88 11.32
CA MET A 63 -10.87 -8.80 10.39
C MET A 63 -10.88 -10.24 10.92
N THR A 64 -9.83 -10.69 11.60
CA THR A 64 -9.83 -12.02 12.26
C THR A 64 -10.86 -12.11 13.38
N GLN A 65 -11.23 -10.99 13.99
CA GLN A 65 -12.29 -10.87 15.00
C GLN A 65 -13.69 -10.61 14.40
N TYR A 66 -13.84 -10.71 13.07
CA TYR A 66 -15.11 -10.44 12.36
C TYR A 66 -15.64 -9.01 12.53
N LYS A 67 -14.78 -8.02 12.76
CA LYS A 67 -15.17 -6.62 12.91
C LYS A 67 -15.14 -5.89 11.55
N LYS A 68 -16.28 -5.32 11.12
CA LYS A 68 -16.38 -4.54 9.87
C LYS A 68 -15.42 -3.35 9.82
N LYS A 69 -15.12 -2.73 10.97
CA LYS A 69 -14.15 -1.63 11.04
C LYS A 69 -12.74 -2.00 10.54
N GLY A 70 -12.36 -3.29 10.59
CA GLY A 70 -11.09 -3.75 10.01
C GLY A 70 -11.08 -3.57 8.50
N ILE A 71 -12.18 -3.89 7.81
CA ILE A 71 -12.29 -3.73 6.37
C ILE A 71 -12.26 -2.25 5.98
N HIS A 72 -12.97 -1.38 6.73
CA HIS A 72 -12.95 0.06 6.47
C HIS A 72 -11.55 0.65 6.64
N LEU A 73 -10.80 0.18 7.66
CA LEU A 73 -9.40 0.61 7.85
C LEU A 73 -8.50 0.14 6.73
N ALA A 74 -8.69 -1.10 6.22
CA ALA A 74 -7.94 -1.60 5.07
C ALA A 74 -8.18 -0.75 3.82
N PHE A 75 -9.45 -0.42 3.52
CA PHE A 75 -9.78 0.47 2.39
C PHE A 75 -9.12 1.83 2.52
N LEU A 76 -9.21 2.44 3.70
CA LEU A 76 -8.59 3.74 3.96
C LEU A 76 -7.08 3.68 3.77
N SER A 77 -6.44 2.62 4.27
CA SER A 77 -5.00 2.39 4.11
C SER A 77 -4.60 2.25 2.64
N ILE A 78 -5.32 1.43 1.86
CA ILE A 78 -5.07 1.22 0.44
C ILE A 78 -5.18 2.55 -0.32
N PHE A 79 -6.23 3.34 -0.03
CA PHE A 79 -6.47 4.62 -0.67
C PHE A 79 -5.37 5.65 -0.37
N ILE A 80 -5.00 5.81 0.90
CA ILE A 80 -3.92 6.73 1.29
C ILE A 80 -2.58 6.28 0.71
N SER A 81 -2.29 4.97 0.74
CA SER A 81 -1.06 4.42 0.17
C SER A 81 -0.92 4.70 -1.33
N TYR A 82 -2.02 4.65 -2.08
CA TYR A 82 -2.01 5.00 -3.49
C TYR A 82 -1.51 6.43 -3.72
N PHE A 83 -2.05 7.40 -2.99
CA PHE A 83 -1.62 8.79 -3.13
C PHE A 83 -0.19 9.03 -2.65
N LEU A 84 0.22 8.40 -1.54
CA LEU A 84 1.61 8.49 -1.07
C LEU A 84 2.60 7.88 -2.07
N SER A 85 2.24 6.76 -2.70
CA SER A 85 3.07 6.16 -3.75
C SER A 85 3.21 7.07 -4.97
N LEU A 86 2.12 7.71 -5.41
CA LEU A 86 2.18 8.67 -6.50
C LEU A 86 3.03 9.90 -6.14
N ALA A 87 2.91 10.39 -4.91
CA ALA A 87 3.74 11.50 -4.43
C ALA A 87 5.23 11.12 -4.42
N ALA A 88 5.57 9.91 -3.98
CA ALA A 88 6.95 9.42 -3.99
C ALA A 88 7.54 9.37 -5.41
N VAL A 89 6.76 8.85 -6.38
CA VAL A 89 7.19 8.81 -7.79
C VAL A 89 7.35 10.21 -8.36
N TYR A 90 6.44 11.13 -8.04
CA TYR A 90 6.55 12.53 -8.44
C TYR A 90 7.81 13.21 -7.89
N LEU A 91 8.27 12.81 -6.70
CA LEU A 91 9.51 13.28 -6.07
C LEU A 91 10.78 12.56 -6.57
N GLY A 92 10.65 11.67 -7.57
CA GLY A 92 11.79 10.99 -8.19
C GLY A 92 12.07 9.58 -7.69
N ALA A 93 11.14 8.94 -6.96
CA ALA A 93 11.23 7.53 -6.59
C ALA A 93 10.60 6.62 -7.65
N ASP A 94 10.93 6.85 -8.92
CA ASP A 94 10.40 6.08 -10.05
C ASP A 94 11.16 4.75 -10.30
N GLY A 95 12.19 4.46 -9.49
CA GLY A 95 13.02 3.26 -9.62
C GLY A 95 13.81 3.18 -10.92
N GLY A 96 14.14 4.33 -11.51
CA GLY A 96 14.87 4.40 -12.77
C GLY A 96 14.00 4.20 -14.03
N LEU A 97 12.66 4.11 -13.89
CA LEU A 97 11.77 3.96 -15.03
C LEU A 97 11.81 5.16 -15.98
N GLY A 98 12.04 6.37 -15.46
CA GLY A 98 12.20 7.58 -16.26
C GLY A 98 13.39 7.47 -17.21
N SER A 99 14.50 6.91 -16.76
CA SER A 99 15.70 6.68 -17.59
C SER A 99 15.45 5.61 -18.66
N ILE A 100 14.73 4.55 -18.32
CA ILE A 100 14.39 3.46 -19.27
C ILE A 100 13.42 3.94 -20.35
N LEU A 101 12.40 4.72 -19.97
CA LEU A 101 11.36 5.21 -20.89
C LEU A 101 11.77 6.51 -21.60
N GLY A 102 12.88 7.14 -21.18
CA GLY A 102 13.34 8.42 -21.70
C GLY A 102 12.39 9.59 -21.43
N ASN A 103 11.42 9.42 -20.54
CA ASN A 103 10.41 10.42 -20.21
C ASN A 103 9.79 10.17 -18.83
N ASP A 104 9.97 11.11 -17.92
CA ASP A 104 9.45 11.05 -16.55
C ASP A 104 7.92 11.03 -16.49
N SER A 105 7.24 11.71 -17.42
CA SER A 105 5.79 11.69 -17.46
C SER A 105 5.22 10.33 -17.91
N ALA A 106 5.93 9.61 -18.78
CA ALA A 106 5.56 8.26 -19.17
C ALA A 106 5.77 7.27 -18.01
N ALA A 107 6.88 7.41 -17.26
CA ALA A 107 7.15 6.63 -16.07
C ALA A 107 6.08 6.86 -15.00
N PHE A 108 5.74 8.11 -14.71
CA PHE A 108 4.68 8.46 -13.77
C PHE A 108 3.33 7.85 -14.18
N THR A 109 2.96 7.97 -15.45
CA THR A 109 1.69 7.43 -15.98
C THR A 109 1.65 5.91 -15.85
N LEU A 110 2.74 5.23 -16.19
CA LEU A 110 2.84 3.77 -16.07
C LEU A 110 2.66 3.30 -14.63
N VAL A 111 3.36 3.94 -13.70
CA VAL A 111 3.25 3.63 -12.26
C VAL A 111 1.84 3.93 -11.76
N ALA A 112 1.24 5.07 -12.11
CA ALA A 112 -0.10 5.45 -11.70
C ALA A 112 -1.16 4.44 -12.17
N VAL A 113 -1.07 3.99 -13.43
CA VAL A 113 -2.00 2.99 -13.98
C VAL A 113 -1.79 1.62 -13.32
N THR A 114 -0.55 1.15 -13.21
CA THR A 114 -0.24 -0.15 -12.63
C THR A 114 -0.64 -0.18 -11.15
N GLN A 115 -0.28 0.84 -10.39
CA GLN A 115 -0.64 0.95 -8.98
C GLN A 115 -2.15 1.11 -8.79
N GLY A 116 -2.83 1.82 -9.70
CA GLY A 116 -4.28 1.95 -9.71
C GLY A 116 -4.99 0.61 -9.91
N ILE A 117 -4.54 -0.19 -10.87
CA ILE A 117 -5.08 -1.54 -11.12
C ILE A 117 -4.89 -2.41 -9.88
N CYS A 118 -3.67 -2.44 -9.31
CA CYS A 118 -3.39 -3.19 -8.07
C CYS A 118 -4.27 -2.72 -6.92
N THR A 119 -4.47 -1.42 -6.75
CA THR A 119 -5.34 -0.82 -5.73
C THR A 119 -6.78 -1.29 -5.87
N VAL A 120 -7.32 -1.30 -7.09
CA VAL A 120 -8.69 -1.78 -7.37
C VAL A 120 -8.80 -3.27 -7.07
N ILE A 121 -7.86 -4.10 -7.52
CA ILE A 121 -7.87 -5.55 -7.27
C ILE A 121 -7.79 -5.83 -5.77
N CYS A 122 -6.86 -5.20 -5.06
CA CYS A 122 -6.73 -5.36 -3.60
C CYS A 122 -7.99 -4.88 -2.87
N GLY A 123 -8.58 -3.76 -3.31
CA GLY A 123 -9.83 -3.25 -2.76
C GLY A 123 -10.99 -4.24 -2.95
N LEU A 124 -11.14 -4.82 -4.14
CA LEU A 124 -12.16 -5.84 -4.40
C LEU A 124 -11.95 -7.08 -3.53
N LEU A 125 -10.72 -7.57 -3.39
CA LEU A 125 -10.41 -8.72 -2.52
C LEU A 125 -10.79 -8.44 -1.06
N VAL A 126 -10.49 -7.24 -0.56
CA VAL A 126 -10.85 -6.82 0.80
C VAL A 126 -12.37 -6.64 0.94
N ALA A 127 -13.09 -6.30 -0.14
CA ALA A 127 -14.54 -6.14 -0.14
C ALA A 127 -15.30 -7.48 -0.11
N ILE A 128 -14.71 -8.59 -0.57
CA ILE A 128 -15.37 -9.91 -0.64
C ILE A 128 -16.10 -10.29 0.66
N PRO A 129 -15.51 -10.16 1.87
CA PRO A 129 -16.21 -10.49 3.11
C PRO A 129 -17.45 -9.62 3.37
N LEU A 130 -17.48 -8.37 2.90
CA LEU A 130 -18.65 -7.51 3.03
C LEU A 130 -19.79 -7.96 2.09
N MET A 131 -19.42 -8.45 0.90
CA MET A 131 -20.39 -8.88 -0.11
C MET A 131 -20.96 -10.29 0.18
N SER A 132 -20.12 -11.18 0.73
CA SER A 132 -20.50 -12.59 0.94
C SER A 132 -21.12 -12.88 2.30
N SER A 133 -20.98 -12.01 3.29
CA SER A 133 -21.34 -12.31 4.67
C SER A 133 -22.17 -11.23 5.35
N GLY A 134 -23.33 -10.91 4.81
CA GLY A 134 -24.30 -10.13 5.58
C GLY A 134 -24.68 -10.77 6.95
N GLN A 135 -24.22 -11.98 7.24
CA GLN A 135 -24.63 -12.77 8.41
C GLN A 135 -23.52 -13.11 9.43
N GLY A 136 -22.28 -12.65 9.25
CA GLY A 136 -21.19 -13.11 10.13
C GLY A 136 -20.27 -12.02 10.72
N MET A 137 -20.43 -10.77 10.33
CA MET A 137 -19.64 -9.66 10.86
C MET A 137 -20.48 -8.76 11.76
N ASP A 138 -19.85 -8.21 12.79
CA ASP A 138 -20.50 -7.26 13.70
C ASP A 138 -20.89 -5.95 12.98
N ASP A 139 -21.75 -5.13 13.60
CA ASP A 139 -22.19 -3.84 13.07
C ASP A 139 -21.21 -2.69 13.35
N SER A 140 -19.95 -3.00 13.73
CA SER A 140 -18.92 -2.00 13.97
C SER A 140 -18.54 -1.26 12.68
N SER A 141 -18.56 0.06 12.74
CA SER A 141 -18.12 0.93 11.65
C SER A 141 -17.15 1.98 12.19
N LEU A 142 -16.05 2.26 11.47
CA LEU A 142 -15.14 3.34 11.82
C LEU A 142 -15.82 4.72 11.78
N PHE A 143 -16.87 4.87 10.94
CA PHE A 143 -17.54 6.15 10.73
C PHE A 143 -18.74 6.39 11.67
N ARG A 144 -19.10 5.42 12.52
CA ARG A 144 -20.25 5.55 13.43
C ARG A 144 -19.96 6.49 14.62
N THR A 145 -18.69 6.74 14.92
CA THR A 145 -18.26 7.64 16.02
C THR A 145 -18.20 9.12 15.60
N LEU A 146 -18.46 9.43 14.33
CA LEU A 146 -18.45 10.81 13.79
C LEU A 146 -19.83 11.45 13.71
N LYS A 147 -20.85 10.87 14.39
CA LYS A 147 -22.19 11.46 14.52
C LYS A 147 -22.40 12.04 15.90
#